data_b2846a927c53a9000fb56d3cb8d03b73
#
_entry.id   b2846a927c53a9000fb56d3cb8d03b73
#
_cell.length_a   1.000
_cell.length_b   1.000
_cell.length_c   1.000
_cell.angle_alpha   90.00
_cell.angle_beta   90.00
_cell.angle_gamma   90.00
#
_symmetry.space_group_name_H-M   'P 1'
#
loop_
_entity.id
_entity.type
_entity.pdbx_description
1 polymer ?
#
loop_
_entity_poly.entity_id
_entity_poly.type
_entity_poly.pdbx_seq_one_letter_code
_entity_poly.pdbx_strand_id
1 'polypeptide(L)'
;MPTTELSLFSIEILGLVGRDGAAPHDLLRMAQRGRMLAWAGESQYYTEPKRLAQLGYLEAHKQPGITRERTVYTLTEKGLNVLREYASTPVSFTPLKSDALLRLLICDLVGEEVTRESMVMLRDDIADIAARLEDAERRATDLPHREKYLLLVTGFLGRFLELHEELLDDVERKLASEAPTRQPT
;
A
#
# COMPACT_ATOMS: atom_id res chain seq x y z
N MET A 1 -5.37 14.37 -27.16
CA MET A 1 -6.48 13.42 -26.94
C MET A 1 -6.49 13.09 -25.47
N PRO A 2 -7.56 13.28 -24.71
CA PRO A 2 -7.57 12.86 -23.33
C PRO A 2 -7.47 11.34 -23.30
N THR A 3 -6.36 10.86 -22.80
CA THR A 3 -6.16 9.48 -22.40
C THR A 3 -7.30 9.16 -21.45
N THR A 4 -8.02 8.07 -21.67
CA THR A 4 -8.97 7.56 -20.69
C THR A 4 -8.18 7.41 -19.40
N GLU A 5 -8.38 8.33 -18.46
CA GLU A 5 -7.60 8.37 -17.22
C GLU A 5 -7.89 7.09 -16.45
N LEU A 6 -6.97 6.13 -16.56
CA LEU A 6 -6.99 4.98 -15.70
C LEU A 6 -6.67 5.46 -14.28
N SER A 7 -7.41 4.95 -13.31
CA SER A 7 -7.14 5.24 -11.90
C SER A 7 -5.75 4.71 -11.50
N LEU A 8 -5.17 5.25 -10.44
CA LEU A 8 -3.94 4.71 -9.86
C LEU A 8 -4.06 3.21 -9.55
N PHE A 9 -5.25 2.78 -9.13
CA PHE A 9 -5.53 1.36 -8.91
C PHE A 9 -5.49 0.54 -10.21
N SER A 10 -5.98 1.08 -11.32
CA SER A 10 -5.84 0.41 -12.63
C SER A 10 -4.38 0.25 -13.04
N ILE A 11 -3.56 1.29 -12.80
CA ILE A 11 -2.10 1.25 -13.06
C ILE A 11 -1.41 0.23 -12.15
N GLU A 12 -1.81 0.16 -10.87
CA GLU A 12 -1.34 -0.87 -9.93
C GLU A 12 -1.63 -2.27 -10.45
N ILE A 13 -2.87 -2.55 -10.86
CA ILE A 13 -3.26 -3.86 -11.41
C ILE A 13 -2.42 -4.22 -12.63
N LEU A 14 -2.23 -3.30 -13.58
CA LEU A 14 -1.36 -3.54 -14.74
C LEU A 14 0.08 -3.84 -14.32
N GLY A 15 0.59 -3.10 -13.32
CA GLY A 15 1.93 -3.30 -12.77
C GLY A 15 2.11 -4.64 -12.04
N LEU A 16 1.08 -5.09 -11.29
CA LEU A 16 1.08 -6.37 -10.58
C LEU A 16 0.96 -7.56 -11.53
N VAL A 17 0.15 -7.44 -12.60
CA VAL A 17 0.10 -8.44 -13.66
C VAL A 17 1.49 -8.66 -14.27
N GLY A 18 2.24 -7.60 -14.47
CA GLY A 18 3.65 -7.66 -14.86
C GLY A 18 3.87 -8.42 -16.18
N ARG A 19 5.08 -8.96 -16.35
CA ARG A 19 5.48 -9.71 -17.55
C ARG A 19 4.97 -11.15 -17.54
N ASP A 20 4.85 -11.73 -16.36
CA ASP A 20 4.58 -13.16 -16.19
C ASP A 20 3.08 -13.47 -16.15
N GLY A 21 2.25 -12.44 -16.07
CA GLY A 21 0.83 -12.55 -15.88
C GLY A 21 0.44 -12.92 -14.44
N ALA A 22 -0.82 -12.72 -14.09
CA ALA A 22 -1.34 -13.06 -12.77
C ALA A 22 -2.83 -13.40 -12.79
N ALA A 23 -3.27 -14.28 -11.88
CA ALA A 23 -4.68 -14.51 -11.61
C ALA A 23 -5.16 -13.51 -10.53
N PRO A 24 -6.47 -13.20 -10.44
CA PRO A 24 -7.01 -12.25 -9.47
C PRO A 24 -6.63 -12.54 -8.01
N HIS A 25 -6.62 -13.80 -7.63
CA HIS A 25 -6.19 -14.21 -6.28
C HIS A 25 -4.71 -13.91 -6.02
N ASP A 26 -3.86 -14.07 -7.04
CA ASP A 26 -2.44 -13.75 -6.92
C ASP A 26 -2.23 -12.24 -6.79
N LEU A 27 -3.00 -11.42 -7.54
CA LEU A 27 -2.98 -9.96 -7.44
C LEU A 27 -3.37 -9.50 -6.03
N LEU A 28 -4.47 -10.03 -5.48
CA LEU A 28 -4.88 -9.74 -4.11
C LEU A 28 -3.79 -10.09 -3.10
N ARG A 29 -3.20 -11.28 -3.23
CA ARG A 29 -2.13 -11.73 -2.34
C ARG A 29 -0.87 -10.87 -2.43
N MET A 30 -0.51 -10.40 -3.64
CA MET A 30 0.61 -9.46 -3.84
C MET A 30 0.33 -8.12 -3.15
N ALA A 31 -0.87 -7.57 -3.32
CA ALA A 31 -1.28 -6.32 -2.69
C ALA A 31 -1.33 -6.41 -1.16
N GLN A 32 -1.87 -7.51 -0.61
CA GLN A 32 -1.94 -7.74 0.84
C GLN A 32 -0.57 -7.85 1.50
N ARG A 33 0.45 -8.32 0.78
CA ARG A 33 1.84 -8.33 1.27
C ARG A 33 2.41 -6.92 1.42
N GLY A 34 2.05 -6.02 0.51
CA GLY A 34 2.42 -4.61 0.56
C GLY A 34 1.32 -3.75 1.20
N ARG A 35 0.80 -4.12 2.37
CA ARG A 35 -0.36 -3.49 3.05
C ARG A 35 -0.41 -1.96 2.95
N MET A 36 0.73 -1.30 2.97
CA MET A 36 0.82 0.17 2.85
C MET A 36 0.44 0.71 1.47
N LEU A 37 0.48 -0.13 0.43
CA LEU A 37 0.12 0.20 -0.94
C LEU A 37 -1.21 -0.45 -1.37
N ALA A 38 -1.93 -1.11 -0.47
CA ALA A 38 -3.25 -1.68 -0.73
C ALA A 38 -4.31 -0.57 -0.72
N TRP A 39 -4.62 -0.01 -1.88
CA TRP A 39 -5.48 1.17 -2.03
C TRP A 39 -6.96 0.84 -2.26
N ALA A 40 -7.27 -0.44 -2.45
CA ALA A 40 -8.59 -0.89 -2.86
C ALA A 40 -9.10 -2.05 -2.01
N GLY A 41 -10.42 -2.19 -1.94
CA GLY A 41 -11.05 -3.35 -1.31
C GLY A 41 -10.82 -4.64 -2.10
N GLU A 42 -10.82 -5.78 -1.41
CA GLU A 42 -10.50 -7.09 -1.99
C GLU A 42 -11.29 -7.43 -3.27
N SER A 43 -12.59 -7.10 -3.31
CA SER A 43 -13.44 -7.37 -4.47
C SER A 43 -12.96 -6.68 -5.75
N GLN A 44 -12.27 -5.55 -5.62
CA GLN A 44 -11.77 -4.79 -6.77
C GLN A 44 -10.62 -5.53 -7.49
N TYR A 45 -9.82 -6.32 -6.76
CA TYR A 45 -8.77 -7.16 -7.36
C TYR A 45 -9.34 -8.29 -8.25
N TYR A 46 -10.63 -8.60 -8.10
CA TYR A 46 -11.33 -9.55 -8.97
C TYR A 46 -12.10 -8.88 -10.12
N THR A 47 -12.55 -7.65 -9.94
CA THR A 47 -13.38 -6.95 -10.94
C THR A 47 -12.56 -6.11 -11.91
N GLU A 48 -11.53 -5.42 -11.42
CA GLU A 48 -10.72 -4.52 -12.23
C GLU A 48 -9.93 -5.23 -13.35
N PRO A 49 -9.30 -6.41 -13.14
CA PRO A 49 -8.66 -7.13 -14.25
C PRO A 49 -9.62 -7.50 -15.37
N LYS A 50 -10.87 -7.82 -15.03
CA LYS A 50 -11.92 -8.10 -16.05
C LYS A 50 -12.24 -6.84 -16.85
N ARG A 51 -12.40 -5.70 -16.18
CA ARG A 51 -12.64 -4.41 -16.82
C ARG A 51 -11.49 -4.01 -17.74
N LEU A 52 -10.26 -4.15 -17.28
CA LEU A 52 -9.06 -3.86 -18.06
C LEU A 52 -8.92 -4.79 -19.28
N ALA A 53 -9.33 -6.05 -19.17
CA ALA A 53 -9.37 -6.98 -20.29
C ALA A 53 -10.44 -6.57 -21.32
N GLN A 54 -11.63 -6.16 -20.88
CA GLN A 54 -12.68 -5.64 -21.77
C GLN A 54 -12.23 -4.39 -22.53
N LEU A 55 -11.40 -3.55 -21.91
CA LEU A 55 -10.80 -2.37 -22.52
C LEU A 55 -9.58 -2.66 -23.38
N GLY A 56 -9.13 -3.93 -23.42
CA GLY A 56 -8.01 -4.40 -24.22
C GLY A 56 -6.63 -4.08 -23.66
N TYR A 57 -6.52 -3.68 -22.39
CA TYR A 57 -5.23 -3.48 -21.70
C TYR A 57 -4.64 -4.79 -21.18
N LEU A 58 -5.49 -5.78 -20.90
CA LEU A 58 -5.12 -7.13 -20.53
C LEU A 58 -5.74 -8.13 -21.49
N GLU A 59 -5.15 -9.31 -21.56
CA GLU A 59 -5.70 -10.49 -22.21
C GLU A 59 -5.95 -11.57 -21.18
N ALA A 60 -7.11 -12.24 -21.26
CA ALA A 60 -7.54 -13.26 -20.32
C ALA A 60 -7.33 -14.65 -20.90
N HIS A 61 -6.55 -15.48 -20.21
CA HIS A 61 -6.25 -16.86 -20.61
C HIS A 61 -6.79 -17.84 -19.57
N LYS A 62 -7.48 -18.87 -20.05
CA LYS A 62 -7.90 -20.00 -19.23
C LYS A 62 -6.75 -20.97 -19.02
N GLN A 63 -6.45 -21.30 -17.78
CA GLN A 63 -5.40 -22.26 -17.40
C GLN A 63 -5.95 -23.30 -16.44
N PRO A 64 -5.47 -24.56 -16.50
CA PRO A 64 -5.75 -25.54 -15.48
C PRO A 64 -5.31 -25.05 -14.11
N GLY A 65 -6.16 -25.18 -13.10
CA GLY A 65 -5.83 -24.97 -11.70
C GLY A 65 -5.89 -26.30 -10.95
N ILE A 66 -5.50 -26.30 -9.67
CA ILE A 66 -5.46 -27.53 -8.84
C ILE A 66 -6.86 -28.15 -8.72
N THR A 67 -7.91 -27.35 -8.54
CA THR A 67 -9.30 -27.82 -8.36
C THR A 67 -10.26 -27.31 -9.41
N ARG A 68 -9.94 -26.19 -10.05
CA ARG A 68 -10.78 -25.52 -11.05
C ARG A 68 -9.91 -24.81 -12.08
N GLU A 69 -10.47 -24.61 -13.26
CA GLU A 69 -9.92 -23.70 -14.25
C GLU A 69 -9.78 -22.29 -13.67
N ARG A 70 -8.63 -21.66 -13.86
CA ARG A 70 -8.36 -20.28 -13.41
C ARG A 70 -8.16 -19.36 -14.61
N THR A 71 -8.56 -18.11 -14.48
CA THR A 71 -8.25 -17.08 -15.45
C THR A 71 -6.96 -16.38 -15.04
N VAL A 72 -5.99 -16.36 -15.93
CA VAL A 72 -4.73 -15.60 -15.79
C VAL A 72 -4.79 -14.44 -16.78
N TYR A 73 -4.43 -13.26 -16.33
CA TYR A 73 -4.34 -12.06 -17.16
C TYR A 73 -2.89 -11.78 -17.51
N THR A 74 -2.66 -11.35 -18.76
CA THR A 74 -1.36 -10.90 -19.26
C THR A 74 -1.48 -9.50 -19.83
N LEU A 75 -0.39 -8.73 -19.81
CA LEU A 75 -0.35 -7.40 -20.42
C LEU A 75 -0.42 -7.52 -21.95
N THR A 76 -1.27 -6.69 -22.55
CA THR A 76 -1.22 -6.44 -24.00
C THR A 76 -0.20 -5.33 -24.29
N GLU A 77 0.14 -5.13 -25.59
CA GLU A 77 0.97 -3.98 -25.97
C GLU A 77 0.29 -2.64 -25.64
N LYS A 78 -1.04 -2.57 -25.72
CA LYS A 78 -1.82 -1.42 -25.29
C LYS A 78 -1.66 -1.16 -23.78
N GLY A 79 -1.71 -2.20 -22.95
CA GLY A 79 -1.49 -2.10 -21.50
C GLY A 79 -0.08 -1.64 -21.16
N LEU A 80 0.93 -2.18 -21.86
CA LEU A 80 2.32 -1.78 -21.67
C LEU A 80 2.57 -0.31 -22.09
N ASN A 81 1.95 0.15 -23.18
CA ASN A 81 2.06 1.54 -23.62
C ASN A 81 1.46 2.52 -22.61
N VAL A 82 0.33 2.18 -22.00
CA VAL A 82 -0.26 3.00 -20.92
C VAL A 82 0.68 3.08 -19.71
N LEU A 83 1.33 1.99 -19.32
CA LEU A 83 2.33 2.04 -18.24
C LEU A 83 3.52 2.93 -18.60
N ARG A 84 4.01 2.88 -19.85
CA ARG A 84 5.09 3.77 -20.33
C ARG A 84 4.65 5.24 -20.31
N GLU A 85 3.44 5.53 -20.77
CA GLU A 85 2.86 6.87 -20.76
C GLU A 85 2.74 7.40 -19.34
N TYR A 86 2.16 6.62 -18.42
CA TYR A 86 2.07 6.97 -17.00
C TYR A 86 3.45 7.25 -16.40
N ALA A 87 4.43 6.39 -16.66
CA ALA A 87 5.79 6.56 -16.14
C ALA A 87 6.53 7.78 -16.72
N SER A 88 6.09 8.32 -17.85
CA SER A 88 6.65 9.53 -18.46
C SER A 88 6.08 10.83 -17.88
N THR A 89 4.99 10.76 -17.11
CA THR A 89 4.41 11.95 -16.48
C THR A 89 5.20 12.36 -15.22
N PRO A 90 5.33 13.68 -14.94
CA PRO A 90 5.97 14.12 -13.71
C PRO A 90 5.24 13.60 -12.46
N VAL A 91 6.02 13.17 -11.47
CA VAL A 91 5.47 12.78 -10.17
C VAL A 91 5.21 14.02 -9.33
N SER A 92 4.01 14.10 -8.75
CA SER A 92 3.66 15.15 -7.79
C SER A 92 3.68 14.60 -6.37
N PHE A 93 3.98 15.46 -5.39
CA PHE A 93 3.87 15.08 -3.98
C PHE A 93 2.40 14.82 -3.64
N THR A 94 2.12 13.63 -3.12
CA THR A 94 0.76 13.24 -2.76
C THR A 94 0.44 13.66 -1.33
N PRO A 95 -0.73 14.27 -1.06
CA PRO A 95 -1.16 14.57 0.30
C PRO A 95 -1.21 13.30 1.17
N LEU A 96 -0.63 13.39 2.37
CA LEU A 96 -0.63 12.30 3.32
C LEU A 96 -1.98 12.23 4.06
N LYS A 97 -2.67 11.10 3.96
CA LYS A 97 -3.84 10.79 4.78
C LYS A 97 -3.37 9.95 5.96
N SER A 98 -3.34 10.54 7.15
CA SER A 98 -2.94 9.86 8.38
C SER A 98 -3.95 10.14 9.48
N ASP A 99 -4.55 9.08 10.02
CA ASP A 99 -5.46 9.17 11.17
C ASP A 99 -4.71 9.65 12.42
N ALA A 100 -3.47 9.21 12.63
CA ALA A 100 -2.63 9.65 13.72
C ALA A 100 -2.40 11.17 13.70
N LEU A 101 -2.03 11.73 12.54
CA LEU A 101 -1.82 13.18 12.42
C LEU A 101 -3.13 13.96 12.61
N LEU A 102 -4.26 13.42 12.14
CA LEU A 102 -5.56 14.06 12.35
C LEU A 102 -5.92 14.10 13.84
N ARG A 103 -5.67 13.01 14.60
CA ARG A 103 -5.89 12.97 16.06
C ARG A 103 -5.04 13.98 16.79
N LEU A 104 -3.78 14.17 16.38
CA LEU A 104 -2.91 15.21 16.93
C LEU A 104 -3.43 16.61 16.62
N LEU A 105 -3.97 16.86 15.42
CA LEU A 105 -4.54 18.16 15.05
C LEU A 105 -5.78 18.54 15.85
N ILE A 106 -6.52 17.56 16.40
CA ILE A 106 -7.70 17.82 17.23
C ILE A 106 -7.47 17.56 18.73
N CYS A 107 -6.22 17.32 19.12
CA CYS A 107 -5.86 16.94 20.48
C CYS A 107 -6.29 17.97 21.53
N ASP A 108 -6.19 19.26 21.23
CA ASP A 108 -6.64 20.38 22.06
C ASP A 108 -8.15 20.37 22.33
N LEU A 109 -8.94 19.74 21.47
CA LEU A 109 -10.39 19.63 21.59
C LEU A 109 -10.85 18.39 22.38
N VAL A 110 -10.08 17.29 22.28
CA VAL A 110 -10.48 15.97 22.83
C VAL A 110 -9.67 15.56 24.06
N GLY A 111 -8.52 16.19 24.28
CA GLY A 111 -7.63 15.94 25.41
C GLY A 111 -6.43 15.03 25.06
N GLU A 112 -5.31 15.27 25.74
CA GLU A 112 -4.04 14.59 25.50
C GLU A 112 -4.10 13.11 25.88
N GLU A 113 -4.72 12.77 26.99
CA GLU A 113 -4.88 11.38 27.45
C GLU A 113 -5.60 10.52 26.42
N VAL A 114 -6.77 11.00 25.95
CA VAL A 114 -7.58 10.29 24.94
C VAL A 114 -6.80 10.12 23.62
N THR A 115 -6.07 11.17 23.22
CA THR A 115 -5.25 11.12 22.00
C THR A 115 -4.12 10.10 22.15
N ARG A 116 -3.38 10.12 23.25
CA ARG A 116 -2.29 9.19 23.55
C ARG A 116 -2.77 7.74 23.57
N GLU A 117 -3.84 7.44 24.33
CA GLU A 117 -4.42 6.10 24.43
C GLU A 117 -4.88 5.57 23.07
N SER A 118 -5.44 6.42 22.22
CA SER A 118 -5.93 6.05 20.91
C SER A 118 -4.82 5.62 19.93
N MET A 119 -3.56 5.93 20.23
CA MET A 119 -2.41 5.62 19.37
C MET A 119 -1.63 4.37 19.81
N VAL A 120 -1.94 3.79 20.99
CA VAL A 120 -1.19 2.63 21.52
C VAL A 120 -1.13 1.47 20.54
N MET A 121 -2.26 1.15 19.91
CA MET A 121 -2.36 0.03 18.95
C MET A 121 -1.58 0.24 17.65
N LEU A 122 -1.16 1.48 17.35
CA LEU A 122 -0.40 1.76 16.13
C LEU A 122 1.00 1.12 16.16
N ARG A 123 1.60 0.89 17.33
CA ARG A 123 2.88 0.17 17.46
C ARG A 123 2.77 -1.27 16.97
N ASP A 124 1.68 -1.96 17.32
CA ASP A 124 1.45 -3.33 16.88
C ASP A 124 1.25 -3.40 15.36
N ASP A 125 0.51 -2.44 14.81
CA ASP A 125 0.31 -2.31 13.36
C ASP A 125 1.64 -2.05 12.62
N ILE A 126 2.51 -1.18 13.16
CA ILE A 126 3.84 -0.90 12.61
C ILE A 126 4.69 -2.16 12.62
N ALA A 127 4.73 -2.90 13.72
CA ALA A 127 5.50 -4.14 13.86
C ALA A 127 5.02 -5.21 12.87
N ASP A 128 3.69 -5.40 12.69
CA ASP A 128 3.14 -6.33 11.70
C ASP A 128 3.55 -5.94 10.26
N ILE A 129 3.49 -4.64 9.93
CA ILE A 129 3.87 -4.16 8.60
C ILE A 129 5.39 -4.32 8.39
N ALA A 130 6.22 -4.02 9.39
CA ALA A 130 7.67 -4.18 9.31
C ALA A 130 8.05 -5.64 9.01
N ALA A 131 7.46 -6.60 9.73
CA ALA A 131 7.68 -8.03 9.47
C ALA A 131 7.29 -8.45 8.04
N ARG A 132 6.22 -7.87 7.49
CA ARG A 132 5.81 -8.11 6.10
C ARG A 132 6.77 -7.50 5.08
N LEU A 133 7.34 -6.34 5.37
CA LEU A 133 8.36 -5.72 4.51
C LEU A 133 9.63 -6.56 4.46
N GLU A 134 10.08 -7.08 5.61
CA GLU A 134 11.23 -8.00 5.66
C GLU A 134 10.98 -9.27 4.81
N ASP A 135 9.75 -9.84 4.88
CA ASP A 135 9.39 -10.98 4.03
C ASP A 135 9.40 -10.60 2.55
N ALA A 136 8.92 -9.40 2.21
CA ALA A 136 8.95 -8.90 0.84
C ALA A 136 10.37 -8.70 0.31
N GLU A 137 11.30 -8.21 1.13
CA GLU A 137 12.71 -8.05 0.79
C GLU A 137 13.38 -9.41 0.53
N ARG A 138 13.18 -10.40 1.42
CA ARG A 138 13.69 -11.76 1.20
C ARG A 138 13.22 -12.36 -0.12
N ARG A 139 11.96 -12.12 -0.50
CA ARG A 139 11.38 -12.64 -1.75
C ARG A 139 11.75 -11.83 -2.99
N ALA A 140 12.27 -10.63 -2.83
CA ALA A 140 12.72 -9.81 -3.95
C ALA A 140 13.86 -10.51 -4.71
N THR A 141 14.70 -11.30 -4.02
CA THR A 141 15.78 -12.09 -4.62
C THR A 141 15.29 -13.17 -5.59
N ASP A 142 14.03 -13.64 -5.42
CA ASP A 142 13.40 -14.62 -6.33
C ASP A 142 12.98 -13.97 -7.67
N LEU A 143 13.07 -12.64 -7.77
CA LEU A 143 12.66 -11.86 -8.93
C LEU A 143 13.79 -10.93 -9.42
N PRO A 144 14.89 -11.47 -10.00
CA PRO A 144 16.09 -10.70 -10.31
C PRO A 144 15.84 -9.47 -11.18
N HIS A 145 14.85 -9.54 -12.10
CA HIS A 145 14.49 -8.43 -12.98
C HIS A 145 13.74 -7.29 -12.27
N ARG A 146 13.23 -7.52 -11.04
CA ARG A 146 12.49 -6.55 -10.22
C ARG A 146 13.17 -6.22 -8.89
N GLU A 147 14.13 -7.01 -8.45
CA GLU A 147 14.76 -6.96 -7.14
C GLU A 147 15.15 -5.54 -6.73
N LYS A 148 15.95 -4.85 -7.54
CA LYS A 148 16.42 -3.49 -7.22
C LYS A 148 15.28 -2.48 -7.02
N TYR A 149 14.16 -2.64 -7.74
CA TYR A 149 13.02 -1.73 -7.60
C TYR A 149 12.19 -2.04 -6.37
N LEU A 150 12.02 -3.34 -6.06
CA LEU A 150 11.35 -3.78 -4.84
C LEU A 150 12.13 -3.32 -3.61
N LEU A 151 13.45 -3.47 -3.59
CA LEU A 151 14.31 -3.01 -2.49
C LEU A 151 14.27 -1.48 -2.31
N LEU A 152 14.14 -0.70 -3.38
CA LEU A 152 13.94 0.75 -3.26
C LEU A 152 12.60 1.09 -2.60
N VAL A 153 11.54 0.37 -2.95
CA VAL A 153 10.20 0.57 -2.38
C VAL A 153 10.17 0.14 -0.92
N THR A 154 10.64 -1.07 -0.59
CA THR A 154 10.63 -1.58 0.80
C THR A 154 11.51 -0.73 1.70
N GLY A 155 12.69 -0.30 1.24
CA GLY A 155 13.56 0.60 1.98
C GLY A 155 12.96 1.98 2.23
N PHE A 156 12.16 2.53 1.30
CA PHE A 156 11.39 3.75 1.55
C PHE A 156 10.29 3.50 2.61
N LEU A 157 9.54 2.41 2.46
CA LEU A 157 8.45 2.06 3.38
C LEU A 157 8.98 1.76 4.79
N GLY A 158 10.14 1.12 4.92
CA GLY A 158 10.80 0.89 6.21
C GLY A 158 11.08 2.21 6.95
N ARG A 159 11.72 3.17 6.28
CA ARG A 159 11.96 4.52 6.86
C ARG A 159 10.65 5.26 7.18
N PHE A 160 9.60 5.02 6.41
CA PHE A 160 8.29 5.60 6.72
C PHE A 160 7.68 5.01 8.00
N LEU A 161 7.91 3.73 8.29
CA LEU A 161 7.52 3.11 9.57
C LEU A 161 8.35 3.65 10.73
N GLU A 162 9.67 3.76 10.57
CA GLU A 162 10.57 4.36 11.56
C GLU A 162 10.09 5.78 11.94
N LEU A 163 9.71 6.59 10.97
CA LEU A 163 9.15 7.92 11.20
C LEU A 163 7.85 7.88 12.04
N HIS A 164 7.04 6.84 11.88
CA HIS A 164 5.82 6.67 12.71
C HIS A 164 6.16 6.22 14.14
N GLU A 165 7.18 5.40 14.32
CA GLU A 165 7.69 5.04 15.67
C GLU A 165 8.22 6.27 16.40
N GLU A 166 9.02 7.10 15.72
CA GLU A 166 9.51 8.38 16.26
C GLU A 166 8.36 9.30 16.65
N LEU A 167 7.29 9.36 15.82
CA LEU A 167 6.08 10.12 16.16
C LEU A 167 5.42 9.60 17.43
N LEU A 168 5.30 8.28 17.60
CA LEU A 168 4.70 7.69 18.81
C LEU A 168 5.54 7.96 20.05
N ASP A 169 6.87 7.88 19.94
CA ASP A 169 7.78 8.24 21.03
C ASP A 169 7.64 9.72 21.42
N ASP A 170 7.49 10.59 20.43
CA ASP A 170 7.25 12.02 20.66
C ASP A 170 5.91 12.28 21.35
N VAL A 171 4.86 11.55 20.94
CA VAL A 171 3.52 11.62 21.57
C VAL A 171 3.60 11.18 23.02
N GLU A 172 4.20 10.03 23.30
CA GLU A 172 4.36 9.53 24.67
C GLU A 172 5.14 10.51 25.54
N ARG A 173 6.21 11.10 25.01
CA ARG A 173 7.06 12.04 25.75
C ARG A 173 6.40 13.39 25.98
N LYS A 174 5.68 13.94 24.99
CA LYS A 174 5.14 15.30 25.00
C LYS A 174 3.72 15.38 25.55
N LEU A 175 2.93 14.30 25.40
CA LEU A 175 1.57 14.19 25.93
C LEU A 175 1.53 13.28 27.18
N ALA A 176 2.69 13.00 27.81
CA ALA A 176 2.71 12.36 29.11
C ALA A 176 2.03 13.29 30.11
N SER A 177 0.94 12.82 30.73
CA SER A 177 0.20 13.58 31.73
C SER A 177 1.15 14.09 32.82
N GLU A 178 1.31 15.41 32.97
CA GLU A 178 1.82 15.95 34.19
C GLU A 178 0.85 15.53 35.31
N ALA A 179 1.32 14.72 36.23
CA ALA A 179 0.52 14.32 37.38
C ALA A 179 -0.11 15.58 37.99
N PRO A 180 -1.43 15.60 38.30
CA PRO A 180 -2.09 16.80 38.79
C PRO A 180 -1.34 17.32 40.00
N THR A 181 -0.71 18.46 39.84
CA THR A 181 -0.09 19.19 40.96
C THR A 181 -1.19 19.43 41.96
N ARG A 182 -1.23 18.66 43.07
CA ARG A 182 -2.11 18.91 44.18
C ARG A 182 -1.87 20.36 44.65
N GLN A 183 -2.80 21.24 44.34
CA GLN A 183 -2.84 22.54 44.97
C GLN A 183 -3.00 22.30 46.47
N PRO A 184 -2.09 22.81 47.32
CA PRO A 184 -2.32 22.79 48.76
C PRO A 184 -3.48 23.74 49.10
N THR A 185 -4.50 23.20 49.75
CA THR A 185 -5.61 23.90 50.39
C THR A 185 -5.11 24.89 51.42
#